data_04873cf5c280c6e8c12f04c597cf4ea3
#
_entry.id   04873cf5c280c6e8c12f04c597cf4ea3
#
_cell.length_a   1.000
_cell.length_b   1.000
_cell.length_c   1.000
_cell.angle_alpha   90.00
_cell.angle_beta   90.00
_cell.angle_gamma   90.00
#
_symmetry.space_group_name_H-M   'P 1'
#
loop_
_entity.id
_entity.type
_entity.pdbx_description
1 polymer ?
#
loop_
_entity_poly.entity_id
_entity_poly.type
_entity_poly.pdbx_seq_one_letter_code
_entity_poly.pdbx_strand_id
1 'polypeptide(L)'
;MSLSDRLLAAWYQGHPALTLLRPLEMLYRHVVVNKRQRFLDGEGPIYQPPVPLIVVGNITVGGTGKTPMILWLIEHCRRAGLRVGVVSRGYGAKPPQLPWRVTAEQGADIAGDEPLLIVQRTGVPLMIDPDRSAAVKALLASEPLDLILSDDGMQHYRLARDLELVLIDAARGLGNKRCLPAGPLREPIERLQSVDGVLFNGATADREEGFAFHLRPTALVNLRSGERQPLAHFAPGQSVHAVAGIGNPQRFFNTLEALDWRAIPHAFADHAEYSVQALNFTPSLPLVMTEKDAVKCRAFAADDWWYLAVDAVPSPAFVAWFDTQLMRLLPNRLLP
;
A
#
# COMPACT_ATOMS: atom_id res chain seq x y z
N MET A 1 7.72 -6.68 -22.78
CA MET A 1 7.76 -7.14 -21.38
C MET A 1 9.18 -6.96 -20.87
N SER A 2 9.36 -6.21 -19.79
CA SER A 2 10.66 -6.05 -19.12
C SER A 2 11.13 -7.37 -18.50
N LEU A 3 12.40 -7.43 -18.08
CA LEU A 3 12.94 -8.61 -17.36
C LEU A 3 12.18 -8.80 -16.03
N SER A 4 11.82 -7.71 -15.35
CA SER A 4 11.01 -7.74 -14.12
C SER A 4 9.63 -8.35 -14.33
N ASP A 5 8.95 -8.01 -15.45
CA ASP A 5 7.62 -8.56 -15.76
C ASP A 5 7.68 -10.07 -16.02
N ARG A 6 8.73 -10.52 -16.74
CA ARG A 6 8.96 -11.95 -17.00
C ARG A 6 9.22 -12.72 -15.72
N LEU A 7 10.02 -12.16 -14.83
CA LEU A 7 10.32 -12.77 -13.54
C LEU A 7 9.06 -12.83 -12.65
N LEU A 8 8.30 -11.76 -12.61
CA LEU A 8 7.02 -11.70 -11.89
C LEU A 8 6.06 -12.78 -12.42
N ALA A 9 5.86 -12.86 -13.74
CA ALA A 9 5.04 -13.89 -14.35
C ALA A 9 5.52 -15.29 -13.99
N ALA A 10 6.83 -15.56 -14.05
CA ALA A 10 7.42 -16.85 -13.70
C ALA A 10 7.14 -17.22 -12.23
N TRP A 11 7.18 -16.30 -11.29
CA TRP A 11 6.89 -16.57 -9.88
C TRP A 11 5.43 -17.00 -9.63
N TYR A 12 4.48 -16.46 -10.39
CA TYR A 12 3.06 -16.76 -10.21
C TYR A 12 2.54 -17.89 -11.11
N GLN A 13 3.10 -18.08 -12.30
CA GLN A 13 2.70 -19.12 -13.25
C GLN A 13 3.54 -20.40 -13.10
N GLY A 14 4.69 -20.30 -12.43
CA GLY A 14 5.66 -21.36 -12.31
C GLY A 14 6.54 -21.49 -13.56
N HIS A 15 7.85 -21.41 -13.39
CA HIS A 15 8.81 -21.61 -14.48
C HIS A 15 9.98 -22.48 -14.00
N PRO A 16 10.36 -23.55 -14.73
CA PRO A 16 11.41 -24.49 -14.31
C PRO A 16 12.75 -23.83 -14.01
N ALA A 17 13.12 -22.77 -14.76
CA ALA A 17 14.37 -22.04 -14.55
C ALA A 17 14.49 -21.39 -13.16
N LEU A 18 13.39 -21.17 -12.44
CA LEU A 18 13.42 -20.66 -11.06
C LEU A 18 14.14 -21.64 -10.10
N THR A 19 14.23 -22.91 -10.47
CA THR A 19 14.98 -23.91 -9.69
C THR A 19 16.46 -23.59 -9.61
N LEU A 20 17.03 -22.95 -10.63
CA LEU A 20 18.43 -22.49 -10.62
C LEU A 20 18.70 -21.39 -9.59
N LEU A 21 17.67 -20.67 -9.17
CA LEU A 21 17.75 -19.60 -8.16
C LEU A 21 17.62 -20.12 -6.73
N ARG A 22 17.35 -21.41 -6.52
CA ARG A 22 17.16 -22.01 -5.17
C ARG A 22 18.34 -21.81 -4.23
N PRO A 23 19.60 -21.95 -4.62
CA PRO A 23 20.71 -21.71 -3.70
C PRO A 23 20.72 -20.27 -3.15
N LEU A 24 20.39 -19.29 -4.01
CA LEU A 24 20.30 -17.89 -3.62
C LEU A 24 19.06 -17.63 -2.73
N GLU A 25 17.95 -18.30 -3.00
CA GLU A 25 16.78 -18.29 -2.14
C GLU A 25 17.09 -18.79 -0.73
N MET A 26 17.80 -19.93 -0.63
CA MET A 26 18.16 -20.52 0.67
C MET A 26 19.03 -19.55 1.49
N LEU A 27 19.99 -18.90 0.85
CA LEU A 27 20.81 -17.86 1.50
C LEU A 27 19.96 -16.67 1.94
N TYR A 28 19.12 -16.15 1.06
CA TYR A 28 18.21 -15.06 1.36
C TYR A 28 17.28 -15.41 2.54
N ARG A 29 16.64 -16.59 2.49
CA ARG A 29 15.76 -17.08 3.56
C ARG A 29 16.50 -17.16 4.90
N HIS A 30 17.73 -17.72 4.90
CA HIS A 30 18.56 -17.78 6.10
C HIS A 30 18.81 -16.40 6.70
N VAL A 31 19.17 -15.41 5.88
CA VAL A 31 19.42 -14.04 6.33
C VAL A 31 18.14 -13.42 6.92
N VAL A 32 17.00 -13.56 6.27
CA VAL A 32 15.72 -12.98 6.71
C VAL A 32 15.23 -13.63 8.00
N VAL A 33 15.31 -14.97 8.10
CA VAL A 33 14.92 -15.72 9.31
C VAL A 33 15.80 -15.35 10.49
N ASN A 34 17.13 -15.32 10.30
CA ASN A 34 18.05 -14.93 11.37
C ASN A 34 17.87 -13.48 11.82
N LYS A 35 17.61 -12.56 10.88
CA LYS A 35 17.31 -11.16 11.23
C LYS A 35 16.07 -11.08 12.12
N ARG A 36 15.01 -11.84 11.81
CA ARG A 36 13.80 -11.90 12.61
C ARG A 36 14.05 -12.56 13.96
N GLN A 37 14.80 -13.68 13.98
CA GLN A 37 15.10 -14.40 15.22
C GLN A 37 15.83 -13.51 16.22
N ARG A 38 16.85 -12.77 15.79
CA ARG A 38 17.54 -11.79 16.64
C ARG A 38 16.60 -10.76 17.28
N PHE A 39 15.58 -10.32 16.53
CA PHE A 39 14.54 -9.44 17.08
C PHE A 39 13.74 -10.15 18.18
N LEU A 40 13.32 -11.41 17.95
CA LEU A 40 12.55 -12.20 18.92
C LEU A 40 13.37 -12.52 20.18
N ASP A 41 14.67 -12.73 20.02
CA ASP A 41 15.61 -12.99 21.11
C ASP A 41 16.00 -11.70 21.87
N GLY A 42 15.47 -10.53 21.48
CA GLY A 42 15.78 -9.24 22.08
C GLY A 42 17.19 -8.73 21.76
N GLU A 43 17.84 -9.27 20.74
CA GLU A 43 19.17 -8.82 20.32
C GLU A 43 19.11 -7.47 19.58
N GLY A 44 19.83 -6.49 20.08
CA GLY A 44 19.97 -5.17 19.48
C GLY A 44 18.98 -4.12 19.99
N PRO A 45 19.15 -2.87 19.56
CA PRO A 45 18.31 -1.79 20.03
C PRO A 45 16.91 -1.87 19.38
N ILE A 46 15.90 -2.18 20.21
CA ILE A 46 14.50 -2.14 19.85
C ILE A 46 13.89 -0.89 20.46
N TYR A 47 13.31 -0.04 19.62
CA TYR A 47 12.59 1.13 20.09
C TYR A 47 11.12 0.76 20.34
N GLN A 48 10.67 0.94 21.56
CA GLN A 48 9.27 0.80 21.97
C GLN A 48 8.63 2.20 22.00
N PRO A 49 7.66 2.49 21.13
CA PRO A 49 6.90 3.73 21.18
C PRO A 49 6.06 3.82 22.47
N PRO A 50 5.84 5.05 23.01
CA PRO A 50 4.96 5.25 24.17
C PRO A 50 3.46 5.16 23.84
N VAL A 51 3.11 5.00 22.57
CA VAL A 51 1.75 4.80 22.07
C VAL A 51 1.70 3.54 21.22
N PRO A 52 0.55 2.87 21.12
CA PRO A 52 0.41 1.68 20.28
C PRO A 52 0.85 1.90 18.84
N LEU A 53 1.49 0.89 18.27
CA LEU A 53 1.97 0.89 16.90
C LEU A 53 1.43 -0.32 16.15
N ILE A 54 0.72 -0.06 15.05
CA ILE A 54 0.19 -1.08 14.14
C ILE A 54 1.01 -1.09 12.86
N VAL A 55 1.58 -2.23 12.53
CA VAL A 55 2.28 -2.43 11.26
C VAL A 55 1.30 -2.95 10.22
N VAL A 56 1.26 -2.29 9.07
CA VAL A 56 0.53 -2.74 7.88
C VAL A 56 1.54 -3.05 6.79
N GLY A 57 1.52 -4.27 6.30
CA GLY A 57 2.52 -4.67 5.32
C GLY A 57 2.12 -5.89 4.50
N ASN A 58 3.08 -6.44 3.80
CA ASN A 58 2.93 -7.68 3.04
C ASN A 58 4.22 -8.50 3.05
N ILE A 59 4.09 -9.79 2.79
CA ILE A 59 5.23 -10.71 2.67
C ILE A 59 5.59 -11.02 1.21
N THR A 60 4.86 -10.49 0.25
CA THR A 60 5.13 -10.64 -1.20
C THR A 60 5.63 -9.33 -1.79
N VAL A 61 6.34 -9.39 -2.91
CA VAL A 61 6.58 -8.20 -3.75
C VAL A 61 5.34 -7.87 -4.56
N GLY A 62 5.11 -6.56 -4.80
CA GLY A 62 4.00 -6.03 -5.60
C GLY A 62 2.85 -5.45 -4.79
N GLY A 63 1.87 -4.90 -5.49
CA GLY A 63 0.71 -4.22 -4.90
C GLY A 63 -0.30 -5.20 -4.31
N THR A 64 -0.53 -5.10 -3.01
CA THR A 64 -1.51 -5.91 -2.26
C THR A 64 -2.71 -5.10 -1.76
N GLY A 65 -2.73 -3.78 -2.00
CA GLY A 65 -3.79 -2.88 -1.52
C GLY A 65 -3.48 -2.25 -0.16
N LYS A 66 -2.20 -2.11 0.22
CA LYS A 66 -1.78 -1.48 1.48
C LYS A 66 -2.31 -0.06 1.63
N THR A 67 -2.06 0.81 0.66
CA THR A 67 -2.43 2.23 0.75
C THR A 67 -3.93 2.44 0.98
N PRO A 68 -4.85 1.82 0.21
CA PRO A 68 -6.28 1.89 0.52
C PRO A 68 -6.65 1.37 1.92
N MET A 69 -6.00 0.31 2.39
CA MET A 69 -6.24 -0.21 3.73
C MET A 69 -5.74 0.74 4.82
N ILE A 70 -4.58 1.36 4.65
CA ILE A 70 -4.08 2.39 5.56
C ILE A 70 -5.03 3.58 5.62
N LEU A 71 -5.55 4.03 4.48
CA LEU A 71 -6.56 5.09 4.42
C LEU A 71 -7.81 4.71 5.22
N TRP A 72 -8.30 3.48 5.06
CA TRP A 72 -9.43 2.97 5.83
C TRP A 72 -9.14 2.93 7.33
N LEU A 73 -7.97 2.43 7.74
CA LEU A 73 -7.57 2.37 9.15
C LEU A 73 -7.47 3.76 9.78
N ILE A 74 -6.91 4.74 9.05
CA ILE A 74 -6.85 6.13 9.51
C ILE A 74 -8.24 6.67 9.77
N GLU A 75 -9.16 6.54 8.81
CA GLU A 75 -10.52 7.05 8.91
C GLU A 75 -11.32 6.32 10.00
N HIS A 76 -11.15 5.01 10.12
CA HIS A 76 -11.81 4.21 11.15
C HIS A 76 -11.38 4.64 12.56
N CYS A 77 -10.07 4.74 12.79
CA CYS A 77 -9.53 5.20 14.08
C CYS A 77 -9.94 6.65 14.41
N ARG A 78 -9.97 7.54 13.41
CA ARG A 78 -10.42 8.92 13.60
C ARG A 78 -11.90 9.03 13.96
N ARG A 79 -12.76 8.19 13.38
CA ARG A 79 -14.18 8.11 13.77
C ARG A 79 -14.35 7.67 15.23
N ALA A 80 -13.42 6.86 15.72
CA ALA A 80 -13.35 6.51 17.15
C ALA A 80 -12.70 7.59 18.04
N GLY A 81 -12.43 8.79 17.48
CA GLY A 81 -11.86 9.93 18.22
C GLY A 81 -10.34 9.86 18.46
N LEU A 82 -9.63 8.95 17.81
CA LEU A 82 -8.19 8.78 17.99
C LEU A 82 -7.37 9.72 17.09
N ARG A 83 -6.29 10.27 17.65
CA ARG A 83 -5.27 11.02 16.91
C ARG A 83 -4.26 10.03 16.34
N VAL A 84 -4.32 9.86 15.02
CA VAL A 84 -3.49 8.89 14.28
C VAL A 84 -2.34 9.59 13.61
N GLY A 85 -1.13 9.01 13.68
CA GLY A 85 0.01 9.37 12.87
C GLY A 85 0.46 8.21 11.99
N VAL A 86 1.20 8.50 10.92
CA VAL A 86 1.71 7.48 9.99
C VAL A 86 3.23 7.61 9.84
N VAL A 87 3.92 6.49 9.79
CA VAL A 87 5.33 6.43 9.39
C VAL A 87 5.49 5.52 8.20
N SER A 88 6.27 5.95 7.21
CA SER A 88 6.55 5.19 5.99
C SER A 88 8.04 5.22 5.65
N ARG A 89 8.47 4.35 4.74
CA ARG A 89 9.87 4.33 4.25
C ARG A 89 10.21 5.54 3.40
N GLY A 90 9.22 6.10 2.71
CA GLY A 90 9.47 7.06 1.66
C GLY A 90 10.19 6.41 0.48
N TYR A 91 9.71 5.24 0.02
CA TYR A 91 10.32 4.59 -1.13
C TYR A 91 10.29 5.52 -2.35
N GLY A 92 11.43 5.71 -3.02
CA GLY A 92 11.57 6.63 -4.15
C GLY A 92 11.67 8.11 -3.78
N ALA A 93 11.39 8.48 -2.53
CA ALA A 93 11.49 9.86 -2.05
C ALA A 93 12.95 10.33 -1.96
N LYS A 94 13.17 11.61 -2.27
CA LYS A 94 14.48 12.29 -2.17
C LYS A 94 14.34 13.58 -1.35
N PRO A 95 13.97 13.48 -0.05
CA PRO A 95 13.86 14.65 0.79
C PRO A 95 15.23 15.27 1.08
N PRO A 96 15.31 16.58 1.40
CA PRO A 96 16.58 17.24 1.69
C PRO A 96 17.23 16.75 2.98
N GLN A 97 16.46 16.16 3.92
CA GLN A 97 16.94 15.57 5.17
C GLN A 97 16.01 14.47 5.65
N LEU A 98 16.45 13.67 6.61
CA LEU A 98 15.68 12.63 7.28
C LEU A 98 15.81 12.78 8.80
N PRO A 99 14.75 12.47 9.58
CA PRO A 99 13.37 12.18 9.15
C PRO A 99 12.71 13.38 8.46
N TRP A 100 11.79 13.10 7.52
CA TRP A 100 11.11 14.14 6.76
C TRP A 100 9.60 14.11 6.95
N ARG A 101 9.01 15.27 7.27
CA ARG A 101 7.56 15.43 7.35
C ARG A 101 6.98 15.65 5.94
N VAL A 102 6.02 14.81 5.59
CA VAL A 102 5.29 14.93 4.33
C VAL A 102 4.13 15.91 4.49
N THR A 103 4.00 16.85 3.54
CA THR A 103 2.87 17.77 3.43
C THR A 103 2.18 17.63 2.07
N ALA A 104 0.93 18.07 1.97
CA ALA A 104 0.11 17.88 0.77
C ALA A 104 0.61 18.66 -0.47
N GLU A 105 1.40 19.71 -0.24
CA GLU A 105 1.93 20.63 -1.25
C GLU A 105 3.24 20.16 -1.88
N GLN A 106 3.88 19.15 -1.29
CA GLN A 106 5.15 18.62 -1.78
C GLN A 106 4.97 17.82 -3.08
N GLY A 107 6.05 17.73 -3.86
CA GLY A 107 6.12 16.83 -5.02
C GLY A 107 6.34 15.37 -4.60
N ALA A 108 5.93 14.45 -5.46
CA ALA A 108 6.14 13.03 -5.24
C ALA A 108 7.62 12.61 -5.24
N ASP A 109 8.49 13.38 -5.88
CA ASP A 109 9.94 13.21 -5.87
C ASP A 109 10.56 13.44 -4.48
N ILE A 110 10.01 14.38 -3.70
CA ILE A 110 10.45 14.68 -2.32
C ILE A 110 9.75 13.77 -1.30
N ALA A 111 8.45 13.58 -1.44
CA ALA A 111 7.61 12.92 -0.44
C ALA A 111 7.49 11.40 -0.64
N GLY A 112 7.66 10.91 -1.89
CA GLY A 112 7.25 9.59 -2.32
C GLY A 112 5.76 9.56 -2.67
N ASP A 113 5.38 8.78 -3.67
CA ASP A 113 4.00 8.71 -4.18
C ASP A 113 2.99 8.20 -3.15
N GLU A 114 3.28 7.10 -2.44
CA GLU A 114 2.37 6.53 -1.43
C GLU A 114 2.20 7.42 -0.19
N PRO A 115 3.27 7.93 0.45
CA PRO A 115 3.12 8.87 1.57
C PRO A 115 2.40 10.15 1.20
N LEU A 116 2.68 10.71 0.01
CA LEU A 116 2.01 11.91 -0.48
C LEU A 116 0.51 11.67 -0.67
N LEU A 117 0.13 10.54 -1.28
CA LEU A 117 -1.25 10.13 -1.43
C LEU A 117 -1.98 10.06 -0.09
N ILE A 118 -1.38 9.42 0.92
CA ILE A 118 -1.97 9.30 2.26
C ILE A 118 -2.23 10.69 2.85
N VAL A 119 -1.25 11.58 2.79
CA VAL A 119 -1.39 12.94 3.34
C VAL A 119 -2.42 13.75 2.57
N GLN A 120 -2.42 13.72 1.24
CA GLN A 120 -3.39 14.44 0.42
C GLN A 120 -4.84 13.98 0.65
N ARG A 121 -5.05 12.69 0.92
CA ARG A 121 -6.37 12.12 1.19
C ARG A 121 -6.87 12.40 2.60
N THR A 122 -5.99 12.43 3.58
CA THR A 122 -6.38 12.38 4.99
C THR A 122 -5.91 13.57 5.83
N GLY A 123 -4.87 14.29 5.36
CA GLY A 123 -4.20 15.32 6.18
C GLY A 123 -3.55 14.74 7.45
N VAL A 124 -3.34 13.42 7.53
CA VAL A 124 -2.73 12.79 8.70
C VAL A 124 -1.26 13.23 8.84
N PRO A 125 -0.76 13.49 10.06
CA PRO A 125 0.67 13.68 10.26
C PRO A 125 1.44 12.44 9.82
N LEU A 126 2.35 12.61 8.88
CA LEU A 126 3.13 11.54 8.28
C LEU A 126 4.61 11.90 8.21
N MET A 127 5.45 10.97 8.68
CA MET A 127 6.91 11.08 8.67
C MET A 127 7.52 9.95 7.83
N ILE A 128 8.48 10.28 6.97
CA ILE A 128 9.25 9.27 6.22
C ILE A 128 10.69 9.21 6.71
N ASP A 129 11.19 7.99 6.86
CA ASP A 129 12.61 7.67 7.13
C ASP A 129 12.83 6.16 6.87
N PRO A 130 13.91 5.72 6.22
CA PRO A 130 14.34 4.32 6.20
C PRO A 130 14.51 3.71 7.59
N ASP A 131 14.97 4.49 8.59
CA ASP A 131 14.89 4.15 10.01
C ASP A 131 13.53 4.55 10.58
N ARG A 132 12.61 3.61 10.62
CA ARG A 132 11.25 3.82 11.18
C ARG A 132 11.27 4.28 12.63
N SER A 133 12.29 3.88 13.40
CA SER A 133 12.41 4.30 14.81
C SER A 133 12.70 5.81 14.91
N ALA A 134 13.52 6.32 13.99
CA ALA A 134 13.77 7.76 13.87
C ALA A 134 12.50 8.51 13.43
N ALA A 135 11.79 7.98 12.43
CA ALA A 135 10.52 8.55 11.96
C ALA A 135 9.49 8.64 13.10
N VAL A 136 9.31 7.57 13.89
CA VAL A 136 8.36 7.56 15.01
C VAL A 136 8.75 8.58 16.09
N LYS A 137 10.04 8.67 16.45
CA LYS A 137 10.51 9.65 17.43
C LYS A 137 10.25 11.08 16.98
N ALA A 138 10.56 11.40 15.73
CA ALA A 138 10.33 12.73 15.16
C ALA A 138 8.82 13.07 15.08
N LEU A 139 8.01 12.10 14.72
CA LEU A 139 6.55 12.25 14.64
C LEU A 139 5.94 12.55 16.01
N LEU A 140 6.30 11.77 17.03
CA LEU A 140 5.82 11.95 18.42
C LEU A 140 6.32 13.26 19.06
N ALA A 141 7.49 13.74 18.65
CA ALA A 141 8.01 15.04 19.09
C ALA A 141 7.25 16.22 18.48
N SER A 142 6.63 16.03 17.30
CA SER A 142 5.92 17.09 16.59
C SER A 142 4.45 17.20 16.99
N GLU A 143 3.79 16.12 17.36
CA GLU A 143 2.35 16.10 17.63
C GLU A 143 1.95 15.06 18.70
N PRO A 144 0.94 15.36 19.52
CA PRO A 144 0.38 14.38 20.44
C PRO A 144 -0.49 13.38 19.68
N LEU A 145 -0.09 12.12 19.68
CA LEU A 145 -0.79 11.02 18.99
C LEU A 145 -1.29 9.98 20.00
N ASP A 146 -2.35 9.26 19.61
CA ASP A 146 -2.89 8.14 20.38
C ASP A 146 -2.50 6.79 19.75
N LEU A 147 -2.21 6.78 18.42
CA LEU A 147 -1.89 5.59 17.65
C LEU A 147 -0.97 5.93 16.48
N ILE A 148 -0.05 5.02 16.14
CA ILE A 148 0.81 5.12 14.96
C ILE A 148 0.56 3.92 14.04
N LEU A 149 0.38 4.19 12.74
CA LEU A 149 0.40 3.20 11.68
C LEU A 149 1.75 3.21 10.98
N SER A 150 2.37 2.04 10.81
CA SER A 150 3.61 1.89 10.05
C SER A 150 3.33 1.24 8.71
N ASP A 151 3.46 2.04 7.64
CA ASP A 151 3.31 1.58 6.27
C ASP A 151 4.55 0.79 5.81
N ASP A 152 4.30 -0.41 5.28
CA ASP A 152 5.31 -1.38 4.81
C ASP A 152 6.42 -1.63 5.86
N GLY A 153 6.01 -1.74 7.13
CA GLY A 153 6.91 -1.85 8.28
C GLY A 153 7.31 -3.28 8.68
N MET A 154 6.81 -4.33 8.01
CA MET A 154 6.98 -5.72 8.40
C MET A 154 8.44 -6.12 8.66
N GLN A 155 9.36 -5.75 7.76
CA GLN A 155 10.77 -6.10 7.81
C GLN A 155 11.62 -5.18 8.68
N HIS A 156 11.01 -4.15 9.33
CA HIS A 156 11.72 -3.22 10.19
C HIS A 156 11.65 -3.65 11.67
N TYR A 157 12.41 -4.68 12.03
CA TYR A 157 12.36 -5.31 13.34
C TYR A 157 12.91 -4.48 14.51
N ARG A 158 13.61 -3.37 14.25
CA ARG A 158 14.08 -2.45 15.30
C ARG A 158 12.97 -1.60 15.92
N LEU A 159 11.79 -1.63 15.37
CA LEU A 159 10.60 -0.93 15.85
C LEU A 159 9.65 -1.97 16.46
N ALA A 160 9.42 -1.87 17.76
CA ALA A 160 8.42 -2.70 18.44
C ALA A 160 7.02 -2.35 17.94
N ARG A 161 6.15 -3.33 17.95
CA ARG A 161 4.79 -3.24 17.41
C ARG A 161 3.82 -4.00 18.29
N ASP A 162 2.59 -3.52 18.32
CA ASP A 162 1.52 -4.08 19.15
C ASP A 162 0.54 -4.90 18.30
N LEU A 163 0.49 -4.64 16.99
CA LEU A 163 -0.37 -5.35 16.03
C LEU A 163 0.30 -5.40 14.66
N GLU A 164 0.24 -6.56 13.99
CA GLU A 164 0.73 -6.75 12.64
C GLU A 164 -0.39 -7.22 11.70
N LEU A 165 -0.67 -6.43 10.66
CA LEU A 165 -1.62 -6.73 9.61
C LEU A 165 -0.90 -7.04 8.30
N VAL A 166 -1.12 -8.24 7.75
CA VAL A 166 -0.53 -8.66 6.48
C VAL A 166 -1.60 -8.69 5.39
N LEU A 167 -1.33 -8.01 4.30
CA LEU A 167 -2.20 -7.98 3.14
C LEU A 167 -1.71 -8.91 2.04
N ILE A 168 -2.62 -9.71 1.51
CA ILE A 168 -2.38 -10.66 0.41
C ILE A 168 -3.37 -10.35 -0.72
N ASP A 169 -2.88 -10.31 -1.95
CA ASP A 169 -3.74 -10.28 -3.14
C ASP A 169 -4.39 -11.65 -3.33
N ALA A 170 -5.72 -11.74 -3.19
CA ALA A 170 -6.44 -13.02 -3.20
C ALA A 170 -6.35 -13.77 -4.55
N ALA A 171 -6.18 -13.03 -5.66
CA ALA A 171 -6.06 -13.61 -6.99
C ALA A 171 -4.65 -14.16 -7.26
N ARG A 172 -3.60 -13.45 -6.79
CA ARG A 172 -2.20 -13.87 -6.95
C ARG A 172 -1.75 -14.85 -5.88
N GLY A 173 -2.33 -14.75 -4.68
CA GLY A 173 -1.90 -15.50 -3.51
C GLY A 173 -0.43 -15.26 -3.18
N LEU A 174 0.25 -16.33 -2.84
CA LEU A 174 1.67 -16.33 -2.46
C LEU A 174 2.59 -16.83 -3.60
N GLY A 175 2.07 -16.91 -4.82
CA GLY A 175 2.79 -17.42 -5.98
C GLY A 175 3.30 -18.85 -5.76
N ASN A 176 4.54 -19.11 -6.13
CA ASN A 176 5.18 -20.43 -5.94
C ASN A 176 5.63 -20.70 -4.49
N LYS A 177 5.25 -19.86 -3.53
CA LYS A 177 5.53 -19.96 -2.08
C LYS A 177 7.02 -19.95 -1.73
N ARG A 178 7.87 -19.41 -2.60
CA ARG A 178 9.32 -19.30 -2.40
C ARG A 178 9.72 -17.88 -2.10
N CYS A 179 10.81 -17.75 -1.35
CA CYS A 179 11.43 -16.45 -1.10
C CYS A 179 12.20 -15.94 -2.33
N LEU A 180 12.51 -14.66 -2.32
CA LEU A 180 13.39 -14.03 -3.29
C LEU A 180 14.74 -14.75 -3.35
N PRO A 181 15.37 -14.87 -4.52
CA PRO A 181 14.88 -14.46 -5.85
C PRO A 181 14.10 -15.55 -6.59
N ALA A 182 13.92 -16.76 -6.00
CA ALA A 182 13.24 -17.87 -6.65
C ALA A 182 11.71 -17.78 -6.61
N GLY A 183 11.15 -16.86 -5.84
CA GLY A 183 9.74 -16.59 -5.73
C GLY A 183 9.45 -15.16 -5.23
N PRO A 184 8.18 -14.80 -5.05
CA PRO A 184 7.78 -13.44 -4.72
C PRO A 184 7.90 -13.08 -3.23
N LEU A 185 8.25 -14.04 -2.35
CA LEU A 185 8.18 -13.81 -0.91
C LEU A 185 9.39 -13.01 -0.39
N ARG A 186 9.11 -11.94 0.35
CA ARG A 186 10.09 -11.17 1.14
C ARG A 186 10.44 -11.87 2.46
N GLU A 187 9.50 -12.65 2.98
CA GLU A 187 9.63 -13.47 4.19
C GLU A 187 8.98 -14.83 3.96
N PRO A 188 9.46 -15.90 4.64
CA PRO A 188 8.88 -17.24 4.47
C PRO A 188 7.40 -17.28 4.84
N ILE A 189 6.65 -18.23 4.25
CA ILE A 189 5.21 -18.37 4.45
C ILE A 189 4.84 -18.60 5.92
N GLU A 190 5.71 -19.22 6.69
CA GLU A 190 5.56 -19.49 8.12
C GLU A 190 5.41 -18.19 8.92
N ARG A 191 5.82 -17.05 8.34
CA ARG A 191 5.63 -15.73 8.94
C ARG A 191 4.16 -15.39 9.20
N LEU A 192 3.25 -15.92 8.38
CA LEU A 192 1.80 -15.70 8.53
C LEU A 192 1.24 -16.28 9.84
N GLN A 193 1.88 -17.30 10.42
CA GLN A 193 1.47 -17.90 11.68
C GLN A 193 1.74 -17.01 12.91
N SER A 194 2.49 -15.94 12.74
CA SER A 194 2.96 -15.08 13.83
C SER A 194 2.52 -13.63 13.67
N VAL A 195 1.63 -13.34 12.74
CA VAL A 195 0.97 -12.04 12.59
C VAL A 195 -0.40 -12.08 13.24
N ASP A 196 -0.92 -10.91 13.61
CA ASP A 196 -2.19 -10.82 14.32
C ASP A 196 -3.39 -10.90 13.37
N GLY A 197 -3.25 -10.39 12.14
CA GLY A 197 -4.31 -10.43 11.14
C GLY A 197 -3.80 -10.57 9.72
N VAL A 198 -4.46 -11.42 8.93
CA VAL A 198 -4.22 -11.56 7.49
C VAL A 198 -5.46 -11.08 6.74
N LEU A 199 -5.26 -10.21 5.74
CA LEU A 199 -6.33 -9.64 4.94
C LEU A 199 -6.14 -9.98 3.45
N PHE A 200 -7.19 -10.55 2.84
CA PHE A 200 -7.17 -10.99 1.44
C PHE A 200 -7.90 -9.99 0.54
N ASN A 201 -7.13 -9.21 -0.23
CA ASN A 201 -7.66 -8.23 -1.17
C ASN A 201 -8.31 -8.89 -2.39
N GLY A 202 -9.60 -8.65 -2.58
CA GLY A 202 -10.39 -9.22 -3.67
C GLY A 202 -10.98 -10.59 -3.34
N ALA A 203 -10.90 -11.04 -2.10
CA ALA A 203 -11.67 -12.21 -1.64
C ALA A 203 -13.15 -11.84 -1.48
N THR A 204 -14.03 -12.79 -1.81
CA THR A 204 -15.49 -12.63 -1.73
C THR A 204 -16.06 -12.91 -0.35
N ALA A 205 -15.31 -13.65 0.49
CA ALA A 205 -15.68 -14.00 1.85
C ALA A 205 -14.41 -14.18 2.71
N ASP A 206 -14.60 -14.12 4.03
CA ASP A 206 -13.56 -14.44 4.99
C ASP A 206 -13.12 -15.90 4.84
N ARG A 207 -11.88 -16.18 5.22
CA ARG A 207 -11.25 -17.50 5.19
C ARG A 207 -10.88 -17.92 6.60
N GLU A 208 -10.58 -19.18 6.79
CA GLU A 208 -10.07 -19.70 8.06
C GLU A 208 -8.78 -18.96 8.47
N GLU A 209 -7.93 -18.63 7.48
CA GLU A 209 -6.65 -17.99 7.70
C GLU A 209 -6.72 -16.45 7.79
N GLY A 210 -7.90 -15.82 7.59
CA GLY A 210 -8.00 -14.35 7.65
C GLY A 210 -9.23 -13.75 6.99
N PHE A 211 -9.24 -12.44 6.94
CA PHE A 211 -10.39 -11.62 6.58
C PHE A 211 -10.38 -11.20 5.11
N ALA A 212 -11.55 -11.07 4.54
CA ALA A 212 -11.72 -10.53 3.20
C ALA A 212 -11.77 -8.99 3.21
N PHE A 213 -11.26 -8.39 2.15
CA PHE A 213 -11.59 -7.01 1.79
C PHE A 213 -11.53 -6.85 0.27
N HIS A 214 -12.19 -5.83 -0.22
CA HIS A 214 -12.13 -5.46 -1.63
C HIS A 214 -11.93 -3.96 -1.79
N LEU A 215 -11.50 -3.56 -2.98
CA LEU A 215 -11.38 -2.16 -3.36
C LEU A 215 -12.63 -1.76 -4.11
N ARG A 216 -13.31 -0.70 -3.66
CA ARG A 216 -14.52 -0.18 -4.28
C ARG A 216 -14.22 1.19 -4.90
N PRO A 217 -14.46 1.36 -6.21
CA PRO A 217 -14.47 2.67 -6.84
C PRO A 217 -15.54 3.57 -6.19
N THR A 218 -15.19 4.82 -5.92
CA THR A 218 -16.09 5.75 -5.22
C THR A 218 -16.37 7.03 -5.99
N ALA A 219 -15.41 7.53 -6.75
CA ALA A 219 -15.57 8.73 -7.55
C ALA A 219 -14.48 8.83 -8.64
N LEU A 220 -14.78 9.63 -9.66
CA LEU A 220 -13.77 10.24 -10.51
C LEU A 220 -13.34 11.57 -9.90
N VAL A 221 -12.05 11.86 -9.91
CA VAL A 221 -11.52 13.13 -9.45
C VAL A 221 -10.67 13.74 -10.55
N ASN A 222 -11.00 14.95 -10.95
CA ASN A 222 -10.22 15.68 -11.93
C ASN A 222 -8.85 16.06 -11.34
N LEU A 223 -7.77 15.77 -12.07
CA LEU A 223 -6.41 16.02 -11.55
C LEU A 223 -6.12 17.50 -11.36
N ARG A 224 -6.62 18.34 -12.26
CA ARG A 224 -6.30 19.77 -12.30
C ARG A 224 -7.13 20.56 -11.32
N SER A 225 -8.45 20.36 -11.33
CA SER A 225 -9.38 21.12 -10.48
C SER A 225 -9.59 20.51 -9.09
N GLY A 226 -9.34 19.21 -8.93
CA GLY A 226 -9.68 18.44 -7.74
C GLY A 226 -11.18 18.17 -7.59
N GLU A 227 -11.98 18.52 -8.59
CA GLU A 227 -13.43 18.30 -8.59
C GLU A 227 -13.75 16.82 -8.57
N ARG A 228 -14.67 16.42 -7.68
CA ARG A 228 -15.15 15.04 -7.57
C ARG A 228 -16.45 14.87 -8.34
N GLN A 229 -16.47 13.89 -9.22
CA GLN A 229 -17.63 13.49 -10.01
C GLN A 229 -18.08 12.07 -9.68
N PRO A 230 -19.38 11.76 -9.77
CA PRO A 230 -19.85 10.40 -9.61
C PRO A 230 -19.30 9.50 -10.73
N LEU A 231 -19.26 8.18 -10.52
CA LEU A 231 -18.80 7.23 -11.53
C LEU A 231 -19.64 7.30 -12.84
N ALA A 232 -20.91 7.70 -12.72
CA ALA A 232 -21.80 7.93 -13.87
C ALA A 232 -21.45 9.18 -14.72
N HIS A 233 -20.39 9.92 -14.36
CA HIS A 233 -19.90 11.05 -15.18
C HIS A 233 -19.50 10.60 -16.58
N PHE A 234 -18.90 9.43 -16.71
CA PHE A 234 -18.69 8.80 -18.01
C PHE A 234 -19.86 7.86 -18.34
N ALA A 235 -20.40 7.99 -19.54
CA ALA A 235 -21.49 7.14 -20.01
C ALA A 235 -21.04 5.68 -20.17
N PRO A 236 -21.95 4.70 -20.03
CA PRO A 236 -21.69 3.32 -20.39
C PRO A 236 -21.14 3.21 -21.82
N GLY A 237 -20.11 2.38 -22.02
CA GLY A 237 -19.43 2.20 -23.30
C GLY A 237 -18.49 3.34 -23.71
N GLN A 238 -18.32 4.39 -22.89
CA GLN A 238 -17.38 5.46 -23.20
C GLN A 238 -15.94 4.98 -23.23
N SER A 239 -15.20 5.36 -24.26
CA SER A 239 -13.78 5.05 -24.38
C SER A 239 -12.92 6.02 -23.55
N VAL A 240 -11.95 5.48 -22.82
CA VAL A 240 -10.99 6.24 -22.00
C VAL A 240 -9.60 5.65 -22.15
N HIS A 241 -8.57 6.48 -22.11
CA HIS A 241 -7.20 6.00 -21.90
C HIS A 241 -7.02 5.63 -20.42
N ALA A 242 -6.61 4.40 -20.15
CA ALA A 242 -6.43 3.87 -18.82
C ALA A 242 -4.94 3.75 -18.48
N VAL A 243 -4.42 4.56 -17.56
CA VAL A 243 -3.00 4.59 -17.17
C VAL A 243 -2.80 3.97 -15.80
N ALA A 244 -1.90 3.00 -15.70
CA ALA A 244 -1.55 2.36 -14.44
C ALA A 244 -0.07 2.00 -14.36
N GLY A 245 0.66 2.64 -13.42
CA GLY A 245 2.03 2.36 -13.02
C GLY A 245 2.09 1.75 -11.62
N ILE A 246 1.42 0.62 -11.45
CA ILE A 246 1.30 -0.10 -10.17
C ILE A 246 1.66 -1.58 -10.34
N GLY A 247 1.94 -2.27 -9.24
CA GLY A 247 2.34 -3.69 -9.26
C GLY A 247 1.31 -4.67 -9.85
N ASN A 248 0.05 -4.27 -10.06
CA ASN A 248 -0.99 -5.05 -10.75
C ASN A 248 -1.88 -4.16 -11.61
N PRO A 249 -1.40 -3.68 -12.78
CA PRO A 249 -2.16 -2.78 -13.64
C PRO A 249 -3.45 -3.41 -14.18
N GLN A 250 -3.45 -4.72 -14.42
CA GLN A 250 -4.62 -5.42 -14.96
C GLN A 250 -5.85 -5.31 -14.04
N ARG A 251 -5.64 -5.30 -12.72
CA ARG A 251 -6.75 -5.09 -11.77
C ARG A 251 -7.42 -3.73 -12.00
N PHE A 252 -6.64 -2.69 -12.23
CA PHE A 252 -7.19 -1.36 -12.53
C PHE A 252 -7.98 -1.36 -13.83
N PHE A 253 -7.45 -1.95 -14.89
CA PHE A 253 -8.15 -2.03 -16.17
C PHE A 253 -9.46 -2.82 -16.07
N ASN A 254 -9.45 -3.97 -15.40
CA ASN A 254 -10.66 -4.75 -15.13
C ASN A 254 -11.70 -3.97 -14.30
N THR A 255 -11.23 -3.09 -13.40
CA THR A 255 -12.13 -2.21 -12.63
C THR A 255 -12.84 -1.21 -13.52
N LEU A 256 -12.17 -0.62 -14.50
CA LEU A 256 -12.80 0.31 -15.46
C LEU A 256 -13.78 -0.42 -16.39
N GLU A 257 -13.44 -1.62 -16.83
CA GLU A 257 -14.34 -2.47 -17.62
C GLU A 257 -15.60 -2.88 -16.83
N ALA A 258 -15.46 -3.17 -15.53
CA ALA A 258 -16.59 -3.45 -14.66
C ALA A 258 -17.50 -2.24 -14.40
N LEU A 259 -17.03 -1.02 -14.69
CA LEU A 259 -17.82 0.21 -14.71
C LEU A 259 -18.45 0.47 -16.10
N ASP A 260 -18.37 -0.52 -17.00
CA ASP A 260 -18.87 -0.45 -18.38
C ASP A 260 -18.17 0.64 -19.23
N TRP A 261 -16.89 0.94 -18.92
CA TRP A 261 -16.08 1.82 -19.78
C TRP A 261 -15.15 1.01 -20.69
N ARG A 262 -14.90 1.52 -21.89
CA ARG A 262 -13.94 0.91 -22.82
C ARG A 262 -12.54 1.42 -22.52
N ALA A 263 -11.83 0.69 -21.68
CA ALA A 263 -10.47 1.05 -21.30
C ALA A 263 -9.47 0.73 -22.44
N ILE A 264 -8.69 1.74 -22.87
CA ILE A 264 -7.50 1.56 -23.72
C ILE A 264 -6.30 1.50 -22.75
N PRO A 265 -5.72 0.31 -22.49
CA PRO A 265 -4.77 0.11 -21.40
C PRO A 265 -3.38 0.63 -21.75
N HIS A 266 -2.78 1.38 -20.82
CA HIS A 266 -1.40 1.84 -20.84
C HIS A 266 -0.73 1.47 -19.54
N ALA A 267 -0.05 0.31 -19.51
CA ALA A 267 0.69 -0.16 -18.35
C ALA A 267 2.08 0.46 -18.32
N PHE A 268 2.43 1.07 -17.18
CA PHE A 268 3.76 1.59 -16.88
C PHE A 268 4.43 0.76 -15.77
N ALA A 269 5.72 0.91 -15.63
CA ALA A 269 6.43 0.31 -14.51
C ALA A 269 5.94 0.91 -13.17
N ASP A 270 5.98 0.12 -12.09
CA ASP A 270 5.71 0.65 -10.75
C ASP A 270 6.70 1.76 -10.42
N HIS A 271 6.22 2.86 -9.85
CA HIS A 271 6.98 4.10 -9.62
C HIS A 271 7.52 4.79 -10.89
N ALA A 272 6.92 4.58 -12.06
CA ALA A 272 7.31 5.29 -13.27
C ALA A 272 7.21 6.82 -13.09
N GLU A 273 8.13 7.53 -13.70
CA GLU A 273 8.03 8.99 -13.90
C GLU A 273 7.16 9.26 -15.14
N TYR A 274 6.35 10.31 -15.06
CA TYR A 274 5.46 10.72 -16.15
C TYR A 274 5.85 12.08 -16.71
N SER A 275 5.56 12.26 -17.99
CA SER A 275 5.64 13.56 -18.66
C SER A 275 4.40 13.78 -19.53
N VAL A 276 4.13 15.03 -19.89
CA VAL A 276 3.03 15.37 -20.80
C VAL A 276 3.14 14.58 -22.10
N GLN A 277 4.34 14.42 -22.65
CA GLN A 277 4.59 13.69 -23.90
C GLN A 277 4.28 12.18 -23.75
N ALA A 278 4.63 11.58 -22.60
CA ALA A 278 4.38 10.16 -22.35
C ALA A 278 2.87 9.83 -22.18
N LEU A 279 2.07 10.84 -21.84
CA LEU A 279 0.62 10.70 -21.60
C LEU A 279 -0.23 11.32 -22.72
N ASN A 280 0.39 11.76 -23.82
CA ASN A 280 -0.31 12.29 -25.00
C ASN A 280 -0.66 11.15 -25.96
N PHE A 281 -1.86 10.58 -25.80
CA PHE A 281 -2.33 9.45 -26.60
C PHE A 281 -3.25 9.89 -27.76
N THR A 282 -3.32 9.05 -28.79
CA THR A 282 -4.19 9.24 -29.95
C THR A 282 -5.15 8.04 -30.09
N PRO A 283 -6.46 8.25 -30.32
CA PRO A 283 -7.17 9.54 -30.44
C PRO A 283 -7.24 10.28 -29.10
N SER A 284 -7.54 11.60 -29.13
CA SER A 284 -7.76 12.37 -27.90
C SER A 284 -9.03 11.90 -27.20
N LEU A 285 -8.87 11.30 -26.01
CA LEU A 285 -9.95 10.78 -25.16
C LEU A 285 -9.64 11.17 -23.70
N PRO A 286 -10.65 11.17 -22.81
CA PRO A 286 -10.39 11.33 -21.38
C PRO A 286 -9.36 10.31 -20.90
N LEU A 287 -8.45 10.76 -20.02
CA LEU A 287 -7.44 9.90 -19.41
C LEU A 287 -7.84 9.61 -17.98
N VAL A 288 -7.90 8.33 -17.61
CA VAL A 288 -8.18 7.87 -16.25
C VAL A 288 -6.97 7.10 -15.75
N MET A 289 -6.44 7.50 -14.59
CA MET A 289 -5.29 6.85 -13.99
C MET A 289 -5.59 6.37 -12.57
N THR A 290 -4.64 5.62 -12.00
CA THR A 290 -4.73 5.26 -10.57
C THR A 290 -4.45 6.49 -9.71
N GLU A 291 -4.97 6.51 -8.50
CA GLU A 291 -4.72 7.61 -7.56
C GLU A 291 -3.23 7.74 -7.20
N LYS A 292 -2.49 6.61 -7.14
CA LYS A 292 -1.04 6.58 -6.93
C LYS A 292 -0.27 7.26 -8.08
N ASP A 293 -0.73 7.12 -9.32
CA ASP A 293 -0.12 7.77 -10.47
C ASP A 293 -0.49 9.26 -10.54
N ALA A 294 -1.71 9.59 -10.13
CA ALA A 294 -2.22 10.96 -10.15
C ALA A 294 -1.37 11.95 -9.34
N VAL A 295 -0.82 11.54 -8.19
CA VAL A 295 0.02 12.42 -7.36
C VAL A 295 1.28 12.87 -8.08
N LYS A 296 1.76 12.10 -9.07
CA LYS A 296 2.94 12.43 -9.89
C LYS A 296 2.61 13.35 -11.07
N CYS A 297 1.33 13.42 -11.47
CA CYS A 297 0.89 14.09 -12.68
C CYS A 297 0.22 15.44 -12.44
N ARG A 298 -0.16 15.77 -11.19
CA ARG A 298 -0.94 16.99 -10.87
C ARG A 298 -0.33 18.28 -11.38
N ALA A 299 1.01 18.43 -11.30
CA ALA A 299 1.70 19.65 -11.67
C ALA A 299 1.56 20.02 -13.15
N PHE A 300 1.25 19.05 -14.02
CA PHE A 300 1.14 19.24 -15.46
C PHE A 300 -0.13 18.64 -16.07
N ALA A 301 -1.15 18.40 -15.22
CA ALA A 301 -2.39 17.77 -15.63
C ALA A 301 -3.19 18.59 -16.66
N ALA A 302 -3.70 17.95 -17.69
CA ALA A 302 -4.69 18.52 -18.61
C ALA A 302 -6.10 18.49 -18.02
N ASP A 303 -7.05 19.21 -18.65
CA ASP A 303 -8.42 19.38 -18.13
C ASP A 303 -9.23 18.08 -18.11
N ASP A 304 -8.93 17.16 -19.00
CA ASP A 304 -9.63 15.88 -19.19
C ASP A 304 -8.89 14.69 -18.53
N TRP A 305 -7.99 14.95 -17.60
CA TRP A 305 -7.29 13.94 -16.84
C TRP A 305 -7.95 13.70 -15.48
N TRP A 306 -8.22 12.43 -15.22
CA TRP A 306 -8.96 11.98 -14.05
C TRP A 306 -8.21 10.87 -13.32
N TYR A 307 -8.45 10.73 -12.04
CA TYR A 307 -8.11 9.49 -11.34
C TYR A 307 -9.36 8.85 -10.75
N LEU A 308 -9.34 7.53 -10.68
CA LEU A 308 -10.36 6.73 -10.03
C LEU A 308 -10.02 6.62 -8.55
N ALA A 309 -10.80 7.30 -7.69
CA ALA A 309 -10.69 7.15 -6.26
C ALA A 309 -11.25 5.78 -5.83
N VAL A 310 -10.47 5.04 -5.02
CA VAL A 310 -10.88 3.73 -4.51
C VAL A 310 -10.73 3.70 -3.00
N ASP A 311 -11.71 3.06 -2.34
CA ASP A 311 -11.69 2.84 -0.90
C ASP A 311 -11.64 1.35 -0.60
N ALA A 312 -10.92 0.96 0.46
CA ALA A 312 -10.97 -0.39 0.96
C ALA A 312 -12.29 -0.62 1.70
N VAL A 313 -12.91 -1.76 1.46
CA VAL A 313 -14.12 -2.22 2.15
C VAL A 313 -13.80 -3.57 2.80
N PRO A 314 -13.37 -3.57 4.06
CA PRO A 314 -13.14 -4.81 4.81
C PRO A 314 -14.45 -5.53 5.13
N SER A 315 -14.35 -6.82 5.41
CA SER A 315 -15.48 -7.61 5.91
C SER A 315 -15.95 -7.11 7.28
N PRO A 316 -17.25 -7.27 7.62
CA PRO A 316 -17.75 -6.93 8.95
C PRO A 316 -17.01 -7.68 10.07
N ALA A 317 -16.55 -8.90 9.82
CA ALA A 317 -15.78 -9.67 10.80
C ALA A 317 -14.42 -9.04 11.09
N PHE A 318 -13.72 -8.50 10.05
CA PHE A 318 -12.50 -7.75 10.27
C PHE A 318 -12.76 -6.49 11.09
N VAL A 319 -13.81 -5.74 10.78
CA VAL A 319 -14.15 -4.51 11.52
C VAL A 319 -14.35 -4.81 13.00
N ALA A 320 -15.19 -5.80 13.33
CA ALA A 320 -15.45 -6.20 14.72
C ALA A 320 -14.19 -6.71 15.44
N TRP A 321 -13.37 -7.51 14.75
CA TRP A 321 -12.10 -7.97 15.28
C TRP A 321 -11.14 -6.79 15.54
N PHE A 322 -11.02 -5.86 14.59
CA PHE A 322 -10.14 -4.70 14.73
C PHE A 322 -10.58 -3.76 15.86
N ASP A 323 -11.88 -3.53 16.02
CA ASP A 323 -12.44 -2.77 17.16
C ASP A 323 -12.07 -3.42 18.50
N THR A 324 -12.14 -4.76 18.57
CA THR A 324 -11.70 -5.50 19.76
C THR A 324 -10.20 -5.28 20.03
N GLN A 325 -9.35 -5.30 18.99
CA GLN A 325 -7.93 -5.01 19.16
C GLN A 325 -7.68 -3.57 19.61
N LEU A 326 -8.38 -2.60 19.03
CA LEU A 326 -8.25 -1.18 19.46
C LEU A 326 -8.64 -0.99 20.92
N MET A 327 -9.74 -1.61 21.38
CA MET A 327 -10.15 -1.55 22.79
C MET A 327 -9.09 -2.16 23.71
N ARG A 328 -8.45 -3.26 23.29
CA ARG A 328 -7.35 -3.89 24.05
C ARG A 328 -6.11 -2.98 24.14
N LEU A 329 -5.77 -2.31 23.04
CA LEU A 329 -4.58 -1.43 22.97
C LEU A 329 -4.79 -0.08 23.66
N LEU A 330 -6.01 0.41 23.67
CA LEU A 330 -6.38 1.75 24.14
C LEU A 330 -7.57 1.72 25.12
N PRO A 331 -7.50 0.96 26.23
CA PRO A 331 -8.64 0.73 27.12
C PRO A 331 -9.16 2.00 27.77
N ASN A 332 -8.32 3.03 27.97
CA ASN A 332 -8.69 4.28 28.60
C ASN A 332 -9.21 5.35 27.62
N ARG A 333 -9.26 5.07 26.31
CA ARG A 333 -9.64 6.02 25.27
C ARG A 333 -10.95 5.64 24.56
N LEU A 334 -11.29 4.35 24.56
CA LEU A 334 -12.41 3.79 23.80
C LEU A 334 -13.50 3.19 24.70
N LEU A 335 -13.60 3.64 25.94
CA LEU A 335 -14.73 3.29 26.79
C LEU A 335 -15.99 4.00 26.29
N PRO A 336 -17.13 3.27 26.16
CA PRO A 336 -18.40 3.85 25.71
C PRO A 336 -18.96 4.89 26.67
#